data_17193c222bfd958f3e66b3c43e7ff6a3
#
_entry.id   17193c222bfd958f3e66b3c43e7ff6a3
#
_cell.length_a   1.000
_cell.length_b   1.000
_cell.length_c   1.000
_cell.angle_alpha   90.00
_cell.angle_beta   90.00
_cell.angle_gamma   90.00
#
_symmetry.space_group_name_H-M   'P 1'
#
loop_
_entity.id
_entity.type
_entity.pdbx_description
1 polymer ?
#
loop_
_entity_poly.entity_id
_entity_poly.type
_entity_poly.pdbx_seq_one_letter_code
_entity_poly.pdbx_strand_id
1 'polypeptide(L)'
;MNKWDLDACIHCGKCTRSCLFLEKYGIDLPVLKEKPELAYHCFLCGTCGCVCPKGIDGKEIALASRRKLVEDGGGKLLDNSYDGLLLEKNPYKFANYRHSKKKAVFFTGCNFPSFFPKTTDKLVKEFAKYDVGVVYDCCGKPIEELGLVSEAAGIIERINWKLKEAGVEQVIMACPNCYYFLKGRLDAEIISVYEKMTELKIGNIYQKERIPMYYPCPDRKDRKFEYDMKPFLVGKVEDAFRDVQCCGLGGCAAGKEADVAQALTDRVKASREPELYTYCASCICSFRRRGYEDAKHLLPLIMGTDEK
;
A
#
# COMPACT_ATOMS: atom_id res chain seq x y z
N MET A 1 -5.41 -2.70 25.66
CA MET A 1 -4.70 -3.99 25.49
C MET A 1 -3.48 -3.76 24.61
N ASN A 2 -2.32 -4.15 25.10
CA ASN A 2 -1.08 -4.00 24.34
C ASN A 2 -1.15 -4.95 23.14
N LYS A 3 -1.07 -4.44 21.90
CA LYS A 3 -1.11 -5.26 20.65
C LYS A 3 0.02 -6.31 20.55
N TRP A 4 0.90 -6.33 21.52
CA TRP A 4 2.09 -7.14 21.66
C TRP A 4 1.99 -8.20 22.76
N ASP A 5 0.85 -8.28 23.44
CA ASP A 5 0.67 -9.24 24.53
C ASP A 5 0.56 -10.65 23.95
N LEU A 6 1.72 -11.26 23.77
CA LEU A 6 1.83 -12.64 23.28
C LEU A 6 1.42 -13.67 24.34
N ASP A 7 1.44 -13.31 25.63
CA ASP A 7 0.97 -14.16 26.72
C ASP A 7 -0.53 -14.41 26.63
N ALA A 8 -1.26 -13.50 25.94
CA ALA A 8 -2.67 -13.70 25.61
C ALA A 8 -2.91 -14.74 24.50
N CYS A 9 -1.88 -15.25 23.82
CA CYS A 9 -2.02 -16.22 22.74
C CYS A 9 -2.55 -17.56 23.28
N ILE A 10 -3.60 -18.07 22.63
CA ILE A 10 -4.22 -19.35 22.96
C ILE A 10 -3.84 -20.45 21.96
N HIS A 11 -2.84 -20.23 21.14
CA HIS A 11 -2.33 -21.15 20.11
C HIS A 11 -3.41 -21.82 19.23
N CYS A 12 -4.47 -21.07 18.90
CA CYS A 12 -5.61 -21.60 18.12
C CYS A 12 -5.30 -21.85 16.63
N GLY A 13 -4.14 -21.44 16.14
CA GLY A 13 -3.67 -21.63 14.78
C GLY A 13 -4.41 -20.84 13.68
N LYS A 14 -5.33 -19.94 14.02
CA LYS A 14 -6.05 -19.13 13.01
C LYS A 14 -5.10 -18.26 12.18
N CYS A 15 -4.10 -17.65 12.80
CA CYS A 15 -3.08 -16.85 12.12
C CYS A 15 -2.30 -17.68 11.09
N THR A 16 -1.88 -18.89 11.45
CA THR A 16 -1.16 -19.82 10.59
C THR A 16 -2.00 -20.22 9.39
N ARG A 17 -3.22 -20.73 9.61
CA ARG A 17 -4.14 -21.13 8.52
C ARG A 17 -4.57 -20.00 7.59
N SER A 18 -4.47 -18.76 8.02
CA SER A 18 -4.85 -17.60 7.20
C SER A 18 -3.67 -16.90 6.53
N CYS A 19 -2.44 -17.42 6.70
CA CYS A 19 -1.24 -16.80 6.18
C CYS A 19 -0.32 -17.85 5.56
N LEU A 20 -0.17 -17.83 4.23
CA LEU A 20 0.69 -18.78 3.51
C LEU A 20 2.15 -18.77 3.99
N PHE A 21 2.66 -17.62 4.44
CA PHE A 21 3.99 -17.54 5.02
C PHE A 21 4.06 -18.30 6.35
N LEU A 22 3.15 -18.05 7.29
CA LEU A 22 3.13 -18.75 8.57
C LEU A 22 2.87 -20.25 8.41
N GLU A 23 2.01 -20.60 7.46
CA GLU A 23 1.70 -21.99 7.10
C GLU A 23 2.93 -22.71 6.54
N LYS A 24 3.66 -22.09 5.61
CA LYS A 24 4.90 -22.62 5.02
C LYS A 24 5.96 -23.00 6.05
N TYR A 25 6.10 -22.18 7.10
CA TYR A 25 7.07 -22.42 8.17
C TYR A 25 6.50 -23.17 9.37
N GLY A 26 5.21 -23.51 9.36
CA GLY A 26 4.55 -24.23 10.46
C GLY A 26 4.56 -23.46 11.78
N ILE A 27 4.49 -22.12 11.74
CA ILE A 27 4.63 -21.25 12.91
C ILE A 27 3.37 -20.41 13.18
N ASP A 28 3.22 -19.96 14.41
CA ASP A 28 2.25 -18.97 14.85
C ASP A 28 2.94 -17.63 15.24
N LEU A 29 2.18 -16.68 15.79
CA LEU A 29 2.71 -15.36 16.11
C LEU A 29 3.75 -15.35 17.25
N PRO A 30 3.59 -16.11 18.35
CA PRO A 30 4.66 -16.26 19.35
C PRO A 30 5.96 -16.75 18.75
N VAL A 31 5.91 -17.85 17.98
CA VAL A 31 7.10 -18.44 17.34
C VAL A 31 7.70 -17.46 16.32
N LEU A 32 6.91 -16.66 15.60
CA LEU A 32 7.44 -15.62 14.71
C LEU A 32 8.30 -14.58 15.47
N LYS A 33 7.93 -14.25 16.70
CA LYS A 33 8.74 -13.34 17.54
C LYS A 33 10.06 -13.96 17.96
N GLU A 34 10.05 -15.27 18.24
CA GLU A 34 11.25 -16.02 18.63
C GLU A 34 12.22 -16.25 17.46
N LYS A 35 11.74 -16.10 16.21
CA LYS A 35 12.50 -16.27 14.96
C LYS A 35 12.64 -14.97 14.20
N PRO A 36 13.41 -13.98 14.69
CA PRO A 36 13.54 -12.67 14.07
C PRO A 36 14.09 -12.73 12.64
N GLU A 37 14.85 -13.76 12.28
CA GLU A 37 15.35 -13.98 10.92
C GLU A 37 14.23 -14.14 9.89
N LEU A 38 13.05 -14.62 10.30
CA LEU A 38 11.88 -14.75 9.46
C LEU A 38 11.08 -13.44 9.29
N ALA A 39 11.46 -12.36 9.98
CA ALA A 39 10.73 -11.10 9.91
C ALA A 39 10.66 -10.54 8.48
N TYR A 40 11.72 -10.68 7.68
CA TYR A 40 11.78 -10.22 6.29
C TYR A 40 11.02 -11.12 5.30
N HIS A 41 10.53 -12.26 5.74
CA HIS A 41 9.66 -13.16 4.97
C HIS A 41 8.17 -12.76 5.09
N CYS A 42 7.84 -11.87 6.03
CA CYS A 42 6.47 -11.38 6.24
C CYS A 42 6.11 -10.27 5.23
N PHE A 43 4.97 -10.42 4.54
CA PHE A 43 4.43 -9.41 3.60
C PHE A 43 3.82 -8.19 4.28
N LEU A 44 3.78 -8.11 5.59
CA LEU A 44 3.23 -7.01 6.39
C LEU A 44 1.78 -6.65 6.04
N CYS A 45 0.99 -7.62 5.59
CA CYS A 45 -0.39 -7.42 5.14
C CYS A 45 -1.42 -7.32 6.29
N GLY A 46 -1.05 -7.74 7.51
CA GLY A 46 -1.89 -7.67 8.70
C GLY A 46 -3.05 -8.67 8.77
N THR A 47 -3.18 -9.61 7.83
CA THR A 47 -4.29 -10.61 7.83
C THR A 47 -4.31 -11.43 9.11
N CYS A 48 -3.14 -11.86 9.60
CA CYS A 48 -3.03 -12.61 10.85
C CYS A 48 -3.61 -11.86 12.07
N GLY A 49 -3.43 -10.54 12.12
CA GLY A 49 -4.04 -9.68 13.15
C GLY A 49 -5.56 -9.56 13.00
N CYS A 50 -6.07 -9.51 11.76
CA CYS A 50 -7.52 -9.42 11.52
C CYS A 50 -8.27 -10.68 11.98
N VAL A 51 -7.65 -11.86 11.88
CA VAL A 51 -8.27 -13.14 12.27
C VAL A 51 -7.97 -13.56 13.72
N CYS A 52 -7.08 -12.85 14.39
CA CYS A 52 -6.68 -13.19 15.75
C CYS A 52 -7.78 -12.83 16.76
N PRO A 53 -8.36 -13.80 17.50
CA PRO A 53 -9.41 -13.52 18.48
C PRO A 53 -8.90 -12.73 19.69
N LYS A 54 -7.58 -12.66 19.89
CA LYS A 54 -6.91 -11.88 20.93
C LYS A 54 -6.35 -10.55 20.43
N GLY A 55 -6.55 -10.21 19.13
CA GLY A 55 -6.10 -8.95 18.55
C GLY A 55 -4.57 -8.81 18.45
N ILE A 56 -3.83 -9.91 18.49
CA ILE A 56 -2.36 -9.89 18.36
C ILE A 56 -2.01 -9.54 16.90
N ASP A 57 -1.20 -8.51 16.71
CA ASP A 57 -0.84 -8.00 15.38
C ASP A 57 0.53 -8.54 14.93
N GLY A 58 0.50 -9.59 14.09
CA GLY A 58 1.73 -10.18 13.55
C GLY A 58 2.51 -9.26 12.61
N LYS A 59 1.86 -8.25 12.00
CA LYS A 59 2.56 -7.23 11.22
C LYS A 59 3.48 -6.42 12.13
N GLU A 60 2.98 -6.00 13.27
CA GLU A 60 3.78 -5.23 14.22
C GLU A 60 4.90 -6.07 14.84
N ILE A 61 4.66 -7.37 15.11
CA ILE A 61 5.72 -8.30 15.56
C ILE A 61 6.86 -8.34 14.54
N ALA A 62 6.55 -8.55 13.26
CA ALA A 62 7.56 -8.59 12.21
C ALA A 62 8.30 -7.25 12.06
N LEU A 63 7.58 -6.12 12.15
CA LEU A 63 8.20 -4.79 12.09
C LEU A 63 9.15 -4.55 13.28
N ALA A 64 8.77 -4.94 14.49
CA ALA A 64 9.64 -4.80 15.66
C ALA A 64 10.91 -5.66 15.53
N SER A 65 10.76 -6.89 15.04
CA SER A 65 11.92 -7.74 14.79
C SER A 65 12.85 -7.13 13.74
N ARG A 66 12.31 -6.54 12.65
CA ARG A 66 13.12 -5.84 11.64
C ARG A 66 13.88 -4.64 12.22
N ARG A 67 13.19 -3.80 13.04
CA ARG A 67 13.81 -2.65 13.71
C ARG A 67 14.96 -3.08 14.60
N LYS A 68 14.74 -4.15 15.39
CA LYS A 68 15.79 -4.68 16.24
C LYS A 68 16.97 -5.25 15.44
N LEU A 69 16.74 -5.97 14.37
CA LEU A 69 17.81 -6.47 13.49
C LEU A 69 18.64 -5.34 12.88
N VAL A 70 18.01 -4.24 12.49
CA VAL A 70 18.70 -3.04 12.00
C VAL A 70 19.50 -2.37 13.13
N GLU A 71 18.92 -2.22 14.31
CA GLU A 71 19.59 -1.67 15.50
C GLU A 71 20.83 -2.49 15.87
N ASP A 72 20.66 -3.82 15.99
CA ASP A 72 21.75 -4.76 16.30
C ASP A 72 22.82 -4.77 15.18
N GLY A 73 22.44 -4.48 13.93
CA GLY A 73 23.33 -4.31 12.78
C GLY A 73 23.97 -2.92 12.66
N GLY A 74 23.93 -2.10 13.71
CA GLY A 74 24.52 -0.76 13.72
C GLY A 74 23.80 0.22 12.78
N GLY A 75 22.49 0.10 12.63
CA GLY A 75 21.66 0.95 11.79
C GLY A 75 21.64 0.55 10.31
N LYS A 76 22.12 -0.64 9.97
CA LYS A 76 22.21 -1.13 8.58
C LYS A 76 21.45 -2.43 8.39
N LEU A 77 21.00 -2.65 7.16
CA LEU A 77 20.50 -3.97 6.76
C LEU A 77 21.66 -4.97 6.65
N LEU A 78 21.43 -6.18 7.12
CA LEU A 78 22.41 -7.28 7.03
C LEU A 78 22.44 -7.94 5.63
N ASP A 79 21.44 -7.62 4.79
CA ASP A 79 21.18 -8.26 3.51
C ASP A 79 21.16 -7.22 2.37
N ASN A 80 22.09 -7.37 1.43
CA ASN A 80 22.25 -6.47 0.28
C ASN A 80 21.16 -6.64 -0.79
N SER A 81 20.25 -7.60 -0.64
CA SER A 81 19.15 -7.81 -1.59
C SER A 81 18.20 -6.60 -1.73
N TYR A 82 18.27 -5.65 -0.80
CA TYR A 82 17.47 -4.43 -0.78
C TYR A 82 18.21 -3.19 -1.34
N ASP A 83 19.47 -3.30 -1.75
CA ASP A 83 20.27 -2.16 -2.22
C ASP A 83 19.64 -1.43 -3.40
N GLY A 84 19.06 -2.16 -4.35
CA GLY A 84 18.34 -1.57 -5.47
C GLY A 84 17.14 -0.71 -5.05
N LEU A 85 16.41 -1.17 -4.02
CA LEU A 85 15.28 -0.43 -3.46
C LEU A 85 15.78 0.82 -2.72
N LEU A 86 16.81 0.69 -1.91
CA LEU A 86 17.43 1.81 -1.18
C LEU A 86 17.96 2.87 -2.17
N LEU A 87 18.67 2.42 -3.20
CA LEU A 87 19.20 3.31 -4.24
C LEU A 87 18.11 4.11 -4.96
N GLU A 88 16.92 3.53 -5.15
CA GLU A 88 15.79 4.22 -5.79
C GLU A 88 15.01 5.11 -4.82
N LYS A 89 14.79 4.65 -3.58
CA LYS A 89 13.81 5.25 -2.67
C LYS A 89 14.43 6.15 -1.59
N ASN A 90 15.73 6.08 -1.34
CA ASN A 90 16.38 6.80 -0.25
C ASN A 90 17.68 7.54 -0.68
N PRO A 91 17.56 8.82 -1.16
CA PRO A 91 16.34 9.57 -1.47
C PRO A 91 15.65 9.10 -2.76
N TYR A 92 14.37 9.36 -2.89
CA TYR A 92 13.64 8.96 -4.10
C TYR A 92 14.18 9.70 -5.34
N LYS A 93 14.69 8.93 -6.31
CA LYS A 93 15.41 9.47 -7.48
C LYS A 93 14.55 10.34 -8.41
N PHE A 94 13.23 10.08 -8.45
CA PHE A 94 12.29 10.78 -9.32
C PHE A 94 11.49 11.85 -8.57
N ALA A 95 12.00 12.32 -7.40
CA ALA A 95 11.34 13.36 -6.65
C ALA A 95 11.26 14.67 -7.44
N ASN A 96 10.06 15.25 -7.55
CA ASN A 96 9.84 16.47 -8.30
C ASN A 96 8.78 17.35 -7.61
N TYR A 97 9.16 18.58 -7.24
CA TYR A 97 8.34 19.57 -6.57
C TYR A 97 8.20 20.88 -7.36
N ARG A 98 8.56 20.87 -8.66
CA ARG A 98 8.55 22.10 -9.49
C ARG A 98 7.19 22.77 -9.59
N HIS A 99 6.13 22.00 -9.50
CA HIS A 99 4.76 22.48 -9.61
C HIS A 99 3.98 22.36 -8.28
N SER A 100 4.67 22.43 -7.14
CA SER A 100 4.06 22.28 -5.82
C SER A 100 3.60 23.60 -5.16
N LYS A 101 3.98 24.79 -5.71
CA LYS A 101 3.64 26.09 -5.11
C LYS A 101 2.15 26.45 -5.26
N LYS A 102 1.30 25.67 -4.60
CA LYS A 102 -0.17 25.78 -4.58
C LYS A 102 -0.68 25.37 -3.20
N LYS A 103 -1.87 25.81 -2.82
CA LYS A 103 -2.48 25.42 -1.55
C LYS A 103 -2.82 23.93 -1.48
N ALA A 104 -3.18 23.33 -2.60
CA ALA A 104 -3.43 21.90 -2.73
C ALA A 104 -2.48 21.26 -3.76
N VAL A 105 -2.00 20.06 -3.48
CA VAL A 105 -1.15 19.30 -4.42
C VAL A 105 -1.59 17.85 -4.55
N PHE A 106 -1.52 17.35 -5.77
CA PHE A 106 -1.69 15.94 -6.08
C PHE A 106 -0.36 15.21 -5.84
N PHE A 107 -0.30 14.38 -4.80
CA PHE A 107 0.83 13.52 -4.48
C PHE A 107 0.64 12.18 -5.18
N THR A 108 1.36 11.96 -6.26
CA THR A 108 1.19 10.79 -7.12
C THR A 108 1.65 9.48 -6.48
N GLY A 109 2.56 9.56 -5.49
CA GLY A 109 3.32 8.41 -5.01
C GLY A 109 4.37 7.96 -6.03
N CYS A 110 5.03 6.83 -5.76
CA CYS A 110 6.08 6.31 -6.63
C CYS A 110 5.57 5.29 -7.66
N ASN A 111 4.60 4.44 -7.29
CA ASN A 111 4.13 3.36 -8.17
C ASN A 111 3.04 3.82 -9.14
N PHE A 112 2.15 4.72 -8.74
CA PHE A 112 1.02 5.11 -9.58
C PHE A 112 1.49 5.70 -10.94
N PRO A 113 2.37 6.71 -11.00
CA PRO A 113 2.84 7.25 -12.27
C PRO A 113 3.62 6.24 -13.12
N SER A 114 4.27 5.25 -12.50
CA SER A 114 5.03 4.21 -13.22
C SER A 114 4.13 3.21 -13.94
N PHE A 115 2.95 2.90 -13.37
CA PHE A 115 2.02 1.92 -13.94
C PHE A 115 0.87 2.56 -14.71
N PHE A 116 0.53 3.80 -14.41
CA PHE A 116 -0.59 4.54 -14.99
C PHE A 116 -0.17 5.95 -15.41
N PRO A 117 0.81 6.06 -16.35
CA PRO A 117 1.33 7.37 -16.77
C PRO A 117 0.29 8.24 -17.47
N LYS A 118 -0.57 7.67 -18.32
CA LYS A 118 -1.61 8.43 -19.02
C LYS A 118 -2.67 8.97 -18.04
N THR A 119 -3.05 8.15 -17.05
CA THR A 119 -4.00 8.56 -16.01
C THR A 119 -3.39 9.64 -15.13
N THR A 120 -2.11 9.51 -14.76
CA THR A 120 -1.39 10.52 -13.99
C THR A 120 -1.36 11.84 -14.74
N ASP A 121 -0.97 11.84 -16.02
CA ASP A 121 -0.91 13.04 -16.86
C ASP A 121 -2.31 13.70 -17.00
N LYS A 122 -3.35 12.89 -17.22
CA LYS A 122 -4.73 13.40 -17.30
C LYS A 122 -5.17 14.03 -15.98
N LEU A 123 -4.92 13.39 -14.83
CA LEU A 123 -5.25 13.95 -13.52
C LEU A 123 -4.51 15.25 -13.25
N VAL A 124 -3.20 15.32 -13.56
CA VAL A 124 -2.41 16.55 -13.41
C VAL A 124 -3.00 17.69 -14.23
N LYS A 125 -3.36 17.42 -15.49
CA LYS A 125 -4.00 18.42 -16.38
C LYS A 125 -5.37 18.86 -15.87
N GLU A 126 -6.19 17.93 -15.41
CA GLU A 126 -7.52 18.28 -14.86
C GLU A 126 -7.39 19.08 -13.56
N PHE A 127 -6.56 18.67 -12.63
CA PHE A 127 -6.34 19.34 -11.36
C PHE A 127 -5.72 20.74 -11.54
N ALA A 128 -4.85 20.93 -12.53
CA ALA A 128 -4.26 22.23 -12.84
C ALA A 128 -5.32 23.30 -13.19
N LYS A 129 -6.47 22.92 -13.76
CA LYS A 129 -7.59 23.83 -14.04
C LYS A 129 -8.21 24.43 -12.77
N TYR A 130 -8.00 23.80 -11.63
CA TYR A 130 -8.51 24.19 -10.32
C TYR A 130 -7.41 24.65 -9.36
N ASP A 131 -6.28 25.08 -9.90
CA ASP A 131 -5.13 25.58 -9.14
C ASP A 131 -4.52 24.52 -8.17
N VAL A 132 -4.65 23.24 -8.50
CA VAL A 132 -3.99 22.14 -7.77
C VAL A 132 -2.65 21.82 -8.43
N GLY A 133 -1.58 21.84 -7.62
CA GLY A 133 -0.24 21.49 -8.06
C GLY A 133 0.00 19.96 -8.09
N VAL A 134 1.23 19.59 -8.42
CA VAL A 134 1.64 18.16 -8.42
C VAL A 134 2.97 17.96 -7.73
N VAL A 135 3.07 16.85 -6.99
CA VAL A 135 4.29 16.36 -6.34
C VAL A 135 4.50 14.90 -6.72
N TYR A 136 5.69 14.60 -7.21
CA TYR A 136 6.19 13.24 -7.40
C TYR A 136 7.17 12.94 -6.29
N ASP A 137 6.84 12.03 -5.38
CA ASP A 137 7.77 11.56 -4.35
C ASP A 137 7.36 10.18 -3.81
N CYS A 138 8.27 9.54 -3.07
CA CYS A 138 7.99 8.32 -2.34
C CYS A 138 7.65 8.68 -0.88
N CYS A 139 6.58 8.10 -0.36
CA CYS A 139 6.15 8.35 1.02
C CYS A 139 7.14 7.83 2.10
N GLY A 140 8.13 6.99 1.74
CA GLY A 140 9.08 6.42 2.70
C GLY A 140 8.63 5.10 3.34
N LYS A 141 7.37 4.68 3.14
CA LYS A 141 6.85 3.44 3.73
C LYS A 141 7.73 2.20 3.46
N PRO A 142 8.25 1.94 2.24
CA PRO A 142 9.11 0.78 2.01
C PRO A 142 10.40 0.81 2.85
N ILE A 143 10.95 1.99 3.12
CA ILE A 143 12.14 2.18 3.94
C ILE A 143 11.85 1.86 5.42
N GLU A 144 10.73 2.40 5.96
CA GLU A 144 10.30 2.08 7.33
C GLU A 144 9.98 0.59 7.48
N GLU A 145 9.35 -0.03 6.47
CA GLU A 145 9.04 -1.46 6.47
C GLU A 145 10.29 -2.37 6.47
N LEU A 146 11.43 -1.88 6.03
CA LEU A 146 12.72 -2.58 6.17
C LEU A 146 13.31 -2.46 7.60
N GLY A 147 12.74 -1.64 8.47
CA GLY A 147 13.24 -1.39 9.82
C GLY A 147 14.12 -0.13 9.92
N LEU A 148 14.37 0.56 8.81
CA LEU A 148 15.16 1.79 8.69
C LEU A 148 14.32 3.01 9.12
N VAL A 149 14.03 3.10 10.42
CA VAL A 149 13.08 4.07 10.98
C VAL A 149 13.61 5.50 10.86
N SER A 150 14.91 5.71 11.14
CA SER A 150 15.54 7.03 11.07
C SER A 150 15.56 7.60 9.65
N GLU A 151 15.86 6.76 8.66
CA GLU A 151 15.85 7.13 7.24
C GLU A 151 14.43 7.47 6.77
N ALA A 152 13.46 6.67 7.20
CA ALA A 152 12.05 6.95 6.89
C ALA A 152 11.56 8.26 7.54
N ALA A 153 11.96 8.54 8.79
CA ALA A 153 11.67 9.81 9.46
C ALA A 153 12.27 10.99 8.68
N GLY A 154 13.54 10.90 8.26
CA GLY A 154 14.17 11.91 7.43
C GLY A 154 13.46 12.14 6.08
N ILE A 155 12.90 11.09 5.47
CA ILE A 155 12.08 11.24 4.25
C ILE A 155 10.82 12.04 4.56
N ILE A 156 10.11 11.74 5.65
CA ILE A 156 8.87 12.42 6.04
C ILE A 156 9.16 13.88 6.39
N GLU A 157 10.21 14.16 7.15
CA GLU A 157 10.65 15.52 7.49
C GLU A 157 10.96 16.34 6.22
N ARG A 158 11.68 15.75 5.27
CA ARG A 158 11.97 16.39 3.98
C ARG A 158 10.70 16.69 3.19
N ILE A 159 9.72 15.78 3.17
CA ILE A 159 8.43 16.01 2.52
C ILE A 159 7.70 17.17 3.20
N ASN A 160 7.56 17.13 4.53
CA ASN A 160 6.94 18.20 5.31
C ASN A 160 7.59 19.57 5.05
N TRP A 161 8.91 19.63 5.11
CA TRP A 161 9.64 20.85 4.85
C TRP A 161 9.35 21.41 3.45
N LYS A 162 9.41 20.56 2.41
CA LYS A 162 9.15 20.98 1.02
C LYS A 162 7.71 21.45 0.80
N LEU A 163 6.73 20.76 1.40
CA LEU A 163 5.33 21.15 1.30
C LEU A 163 5.07 22.48 2.01
N LYS A 164 5.64 22.68 3.19
CA LYS A 164 5.55 23.92 3.96
C LYS A 164 6.19 25.10 3.22
N GLU A 165 7.40 24.92 2.68
CA GLU A 165 8.08 25.92 1.84
C GLU A 165 7.27 26.31 0.59
N ALA A 166 6.50 25.36 0.04
CA ALA A 166 5.64 25.59 -1.09
C ALA A 166 4.27 26.20 -0.74
N GLY A 167 3.95 26.36 0.57
CA GLY A 167 2.66 26.86 1.06
C GLY A 167 1.50 25.89 0.90
N VAL A 168 1.79 24.58 0.88
CA VAL A 168 0.78 23.53 0.71
C VAL A 168 0.01 23.31 2.01
N GLU A 169 -1.30 23.41 1.93
CA GLU A 169 -2.26 23.18 3.03
C GLU A 169 -2.93 21.79 2.90
N GLN A 170 -3.09 21.28 1.66
CA GLN A 170 -3.79 20.01 1.38
C GLN A 170 -3.00 19.12 0.43
N VAL A 171 -2.92 17.83 0.74
CA VAL A 171 -2.24 16.79 -0.06
C VAL A 171 -3.24 15.72 -0.49
N ILE A 172 -3.39 15.58 -1.81
CA ILE A 172 -4.34 14.67 -2.46
C ILE A 172 -3.61 13.38 -2.82
N MET A 173 -3.98 12.25 -2.21
CA MET A 173 -3.29 10.97 -2.35
C MET A 173 -3.95 10.03 -3.36
N ALA A 174 -3.20 9.58 -4.37
CA ALA A 174 -3.65 8.53 -5.30
C ALA A 174 -3.55 7.12 -4.70
N CYS A 175 -2.60 6.89 -3.79
CA CYS A 175 -2.25 5.57 -3.28
C CYS A 175 -2.71 5.39 -1.83
N PRO A 176 -3.49 4.33 -1.51
CA PRO A 176 -3.91 4.07 -0.14
C PRO A 176 -2.73 3.80 0.80
N ASN A 177 -1.62 3.20 0.30
CA ASN A 177 -0.42 3.03 1.12
C ASN A 177 0.18 4.38 1.55
N CYS A 178 0.28 5.36 0.64
CA CYS A 178 0.78 6.69 0.97
C CYS A 178 -0.17 7.41 1.93
N TYR A 179 -1.47 7.33 1.67
CA TYR A 179 -2.50 7.95 2.51
C TYR A 179 -2.38 7.49 3.97
N TYR A 180 -2.48 6.18 4.22
CA TYR A 180 -2.44 5.65 5.59
C TYR A 180 -1.07 5.78 6.25
N PHE A 181 0.00 5.75 5.48
CA PHE A 181 1.35 5.89 6.02
C PHE A 181 1.67 7.32 6.44
N LEU A 182 1.24 8.31 5.65
CA LEU A 182 1.54 9.72 5.90
C LEU A 182 0.49 10.43 6.76
N LYS A 183 -0.72 9.86 6.90
CA LYS A 183 -1.80 10.44 7.72
C LYS A 183 -1.35 10.62 9.17
N GLY A 184 -1.43 11.86 9.67
CA GLY A 184 -0.95 12.25 10.99
C GLY A 184 0.57 12.38 11.11
N ARG A 185 1.31 12.27 9.99
CA ARG A 185 2.76 12.50 9.92
C ARG A 185 3.12 13.73 9.09
N LEU A 186 2.20 14.22 8.26
CA LEU A 186 2.32 15.50 7.57
C LEU A 186 1.53 16.57 8.29
N ASP A 187 2.02 17.82 8.24
CA ASP A 187 1.34 18.99 8.80
C ASP A 187 0.14 19.39 7.94
N ALA A 188 0.21 19.15 6.61
CA ALA A 188 -0.87 19.41 5.68
C ALA A 188 -2.00 18.37 5.81
N GLU A 189 -3.22 18.79 5.53
CA GLU A 189 -4.38 17.90 5.45
C GLU A 189 -4.19 16.84 4.34
N ILE A 190 -4.53 15.58 4.64
CA ILE A 190 -4.46 14.50 3.66
C ILE A 190 -5.86 14.02 3.30
N ILE A 191 -6.19 14.07 2.01
CA ILE A 191 -7.43 13.53 1.45
C ILE A 191 -7.14 12.51 0.34
N SER A 192 -8.15 11.69 -0.02
CA SER A 192 -8.02 10.79 -1.16
C SER A 192 -8.22 11.51 -2.48
N VAL A 193 -7.67 10.96 -3.56
CA VAL A 193 -7.90 11.46 -4.92
C VAL A 193 -9.38 11.46 -5.28
N TYR A 194 -10.14 10.47 -4.84
CA TYR A 194 -11.57 10.36 -5.13
C TYR A 194 -12.40 11.42 -4.41
N GLU A 195 -12.04 11.75 -3.16
CA GLU A 195 -12.66 12.84 -2.42
C GLU A 195 -12.49 14.18 -3.17
N LYS A 196 -11.26 14.50 -3.61
CA LYS A 196 -11.00 15.71 -4.40
C LYS A 196 -11.68 15.69 -5.76
N MET A 197 -11.71 14.55 -6.43
CA MET A 197 -12.43 14.43 -7.71
C MET A 197 -13.93 14.68 -7.55
N THR A 198 -14.54 14.22 -6.46
CA THR A 198 -15.96 14.49 -6.16
C THR A 198 -16.20 15.99 -5.92
N GLU A 199 -15.34 16.63 -5.11
CA GLU A 199 -15.39 18.08 -4.85
C GLU A 199 -15.35 18.90 -6.15
N LEU A 200 -14.43 18.55 -7.06
CA LEU A 200 -14.19 19.26 -8.31
C LEU A 200 -15.05 18.80 -9.48
N LYS A 201 -15.89 17.77 -9.29
CA LYS A 201 -16.71 17.13 -10.32
C LYS A 201 -15.89 16.62 -11.52
N ILE A 202 -14.73 16.04 -11.23
CA ILE A 202 -13.80 15.42 -12.20
C ILE A 202 -14.05 13.92 -12.23
N GLY A 203 -13.94 13.32 -13.42
CA GLY A 203 -14.10 11.89 -13.64
C GLY A 203 -15.46 11.49 -14.20
N ASN A 204 -15.52 10.26 -14.69
CA ASN A 204 -16.74 9.70 -15.28
C ASN A 204 -17.33 8.65 -14.34
N ILE A 205 -18.61 8.39 -14.50
CA ILE A 205 -19.23 7.24 -13.85
C ILE A 205 -18.79 5.97 -14.58
N TYR A 206 -18.24 5.03 -13.82
CA TYR A 206 -17.95 3.68 -14.29
C TYR A 206 -19.16 2.79 -13.98
N GLN A 207 -19.83 2.35 -15.05
CA GLN A 207 -21.02 1.52 -14.93
C GLN A 207 -20.70 0.07 -15.27
N LYS A 208 -20.98 -0.83 -14.35
CA LYS A 208 -20.86 -2.28 -14.53
C LYS A 208 -21.80 -3.00 -13.56
N GLU A 209 -22.52 -4.01 -14.03
CA GLU A 209 -23.49 -4.75 -13.22
C GLU A 209 -22.88 -5.29 -11.91
N ARG A 210 -21.68 -5.89 -12.01
CA ARG A 210 -20.93 -6.46 -10.89
C ARG A 210 -19.47 -6.05 -10.92
N ILE A 211 -18.96 -5.57 -9.81
CA ILE A 211 -17.56 -5.12 -9.62
C ILE A 211 -16.92 -6.00 -8.54
N PRO A 212 -16.24 -7.11 -8.91
CA PRO A 212 -15.54 -7.97 -7.96
C PRO A 212 -14.30 -7.26 -7.43
N MET A 213 -14.38 -6.76 -6.18
CA MET A 213 -13.38 -5.92 -5.55
C MET A 213 -12.38 -6.72 -4.73
N TYR A 214 -11.09 -6.41 -4.93
CA TYR A 214 -10.01 -6.76 -4.03
C TYR A 214 -9.61 -5.54 -3.21
N TYR A 215 -9.71 -5.64 -1.89
CA TYR A 215 -9.39 -4.53 -0.99
C TYR A 215 -7.91 -4.52 -0.61
N PRO A 216 -7.18 -3.42 -0.90
CA PRO A 216 -5.79 -3.26 -0.49
C PRO A 216 -5.62 -3.32 1.03
N CYS A 217 -4.52 -3.95 1.50
CA CYS A 217 -4.29 -4.17 2.93
C CYS A 217 -4.43 -2.91 3.80
N PRO A 218 -3.93 -1.71 3.44
CA PRO A 218 -4.02 -0.54 4.30
C PRO A 218 -5.45 0.00 4.45
N ASP A 219 -6.31 -0.23 3.46
CA ASP A 219 -7.70 0.27 3.45
C ASP A 219 -8.74 -0.84 3.73
N ARG A 220 -8.30 -2.06 3.95
CA ARG A 220 -9.19 -3.23 4.14
C ARG A 220 -10.18 -3.07 5.29
N LYS A 221 -9.76 -2.41 6.36
CA LYS A 221 -10.58 -2.20 7.56
C LYS A 221 -11.49 -0.99 7.44
N ASP A 222 -10.92 0.15 7.08
CA ASP A 222 -11.62 1.43 7.15
C ASP A 222 -12.41 1.75 5.88
N ARG A 223 -12.04 1.14 4.75
CA ARG A 223 -12.74 1.29 3.47
C ARG A 223 -12.90 2.75 3.01
N LYS A 224 -11.99 3.66 3.44
CA LYS A 224 -12.06 5.09 3.13
C LYS A 224 -12.03 5.35 1.62
N PHE A 225 -11.12 4.70 0.89
CA PHE A 225 -11.03 4.89 -0.57
C PHE A 225 -12.25 4.31 -1.29
N GLU A 226 -12.78 3.16 -0.84
CA GLU A 226 -14.04 2.65 -1.36
C GLU A 226 -15.19 3.62 -1.13
N TYR A 227 -15.31 4.15 0.08
CA TYR A 227 -16.35 5.13 0.42
C TYR A 227 -16.28 6.36 -0.47
N ASP A 228 -15.10 6.96 -0.61
CA ASP A 228 -14.89 8.17 -1.42
C ASP A 228 -15.13 7.91 -2.92
N MET A 229 -14.92 6.69 -3.38
CA MET A 229 -15.08 6.29 -4.78
C MET A 229 -16.53 5.97 -5.15
N LYS A 230 -17.41 5.71 -4.18
CA LYS A 230 -18.82 5.37 -4.44
C LYS A 230 -19.53 6.27 -5.44
N PRO A 231 -19.35 7.61 -5.44
CA PRO A 231 -20.00 8.49 -6.41
C PRO A 231 -19.68 8.18 -7.87
N PHE A 232 -18.58 7.50 -8.13
CA PHE A 232 -18.12 7.16 -9.49
C PHE A 232 -18.50 5.74 -9.94
N LEU A 233 -19.15 4.95 -9.08
CA LEU A 233 -19.46 3.55 -9.39
C LEU A 233 -20.97 3.31 -9.45
N VAL A 234 -21.42 2.75 -10.56
CA VAL A 234 -22.78 2.24 -10.70
C VAL A 234 -22.72 0.74 -10.92
N GLY A 235 -23.35 -0.01 -10.00
CA GLY A 235 -23.40 -1.45 -9.97
C GLY A 235 -23.11 -2.03 -8.60
N LYS A 236 -23.08 -3.36 -8.50
CA LYS A 236 -22.87 -4.07 -7.24
C LYS A 236 -21.37 -4.26 -6.99
N VAL A 237 -20.82 -3.55 -6.01
CA VAL A 237 -19.46 -3.79 -5.51
C VAL A 237 -19.49 -5.00 -4.58
N GLU A 238 -18.68 -6.01 -4.86
CA GLU A 238 -18.63 -7.26 -4.08
C GLU A 238 -17.22 -7.53 -3.59
N ASP A 239 -17.06 -7.89 -2.32
CA ASP A 239 -15.82 -8.37 -1.71
C ASP A 239 -15.54 -9.81 -2.16
N ALA A 240 -15.12 -9.96 -3.42
CA ALA A 240 -15.00 -11.26 -4.08
C ALA A 240 -13.72 -12.03 -3.72
N PHE A 241 -12.75 -11.35 -3.08
CA PHE A 241 -11.42 -11.91 -2.84
C PHE A 241 -11.05 -11.94 -1.35
N ARG A 242 -12.01 -12.21 -0.47
CA ARG A 242 -11.81 -12.28 1.00
C ARG A 242 -10.74 -13.27 1.42
N ASP A 243 -10.68 -14.40 0.71
CA ASP A 243 -9.75 -15.48 1.01
C ASP A 243 -8.35 -15.24 0.45
N VAL A 244 -8.18 -14.15 -0.31
CA VAL A 244 -6.87 -13.73 -0.79
C VAL A 244 -6.21 -12.85 0.26
N GLN A 245 -5.29 -13.44 1.01
CA GLN A 245 -4.58 -12.84 2.13
C GLN A 245 -3.95 -11.47 1.79
N CYS A 246 -3.20 -11.40 0.68
CA CYS A 246 -2.57 -10.17 0.20
C CYS A 246 -2.16 -10.29 -1.28
N CYS A 247 -1.69 -9.17 -1.86
CA CYS A 247 -1.20 -9.18 -3.24
C CYS A 247 0.24 -9.69 -3.42
N GLY A 248 0.94 -10.00 -2.34
CA GLY A 248 2.31 -10.52 -2.38
C GLY A 248 3.40 -9.48 -2.71
N LEU A 249 3.15 -8.16 -2.53
CA LEU A 249 4.19 -7.14 -2.78
C LEU A 249 4.68 -6.45 -1.50
N GLY A 250 3.87 -6.39 -0.45
CA GLY A 250 4.19 -5.66 0.79
C GLY A 250 5.41 -6.21 1.50
N GLY A 251 6.00 -5.39 2.39
CA GLY A 251 7.11 -5.79 3.25
C GLY A 251 8.40 -6.14 2.52
N CYS A 252 8.50 -5.89 1.23
CA CYS A 252 9.66 -6.30 0.39
C CYS A 252 9.96 -7.81 0.47
N ALA A 253 8.99 -8.64 0.90
CA ALA A 253 9.17 -10.07 1.16
C ALA A 253 9.22 -10.94 -0.12
N ALA A 254 8.72 -10.43 -1.25
CA ALA A 254 8.60 -11.23 -2.49
C ALA A 254 9.93 -11.74 -3.03
N GLY A 255 11.06 -11.07 -2.72
CA GLY A 255 12.39 -11.56 -3.09
C GLY A 255 12.82 -12.81 -2.32
N LYS A 256 12.34 -12.94 -1.07
CA LYS A 256 12.61 -14.11 -0.21
C LYS A 256 11.53 -15.20 -0.30
N GLU A 257 10.33 -14.82 -0.67
CA GLU A 257 9.12 -15.65 -0.70
C GLU A 257 8.42 -15.57 -2.06
N ALA A 258 9.17 -15.81 -3.15
CA ALA A 258 8.64 -15.76 -4.51
C ALA A 258 7.54 -16.80 -4.75
N ASP A 259 7.68 -17.98 -4.18
CA ASP A 259 6.69 -19.07 -4.22
C ASP A 259 5.40 -18.71 -3.48
N VAL A 260 5.52 -18.12 -2.28
CA VAL A 260 4.35 -17.64 -1.52
C VAL A 260 3.67 -16.50 -2.27
N ALA A 261 4.44 -15.55 -2.83
CA ALA A 261 3.89 -14.45 -3.61
C ALA A 261 3.15 -14.94 -4.89
N GLN A 262 3.66 -16.00 -5.53
CA GLN A 262 2.97 -16.65 -6.65
C GLN A 262 1.68 -17.34 -6.19
N ALA A 263 1.75 -18.14 -5.11
CA ALA A 263 0.60 -18.83 -4.56
C ALA A 263 -0.55 -17.88 -4.16
N LEU A 264 -0.22 -16.67 -3.70
CA LEU A 264 -1.23 -15.62 -3.44
C LEU A 264 -1.98 -15.19 -4.72
N THR A 265 -1.27 -15.06 -5.84
CA THR A 265 -1.89 -14.76 -7.14
C THR A 265 -2.68 -15.97 -7.67
N ASP A 266 -2.19 -17.18 -7.45
CA ASP A 266 -2.89 -18.40 -7.86
C ASP A 266 -4.21 -18.59 -7.09
N ARG A 267 -4.31 -18.12 -5.84
CA ARG A 267 -5.59 -18.04 -5.12
C ARG A 267 -6.58 -17.08 -5.80
N VAL A 268 -6.10 -15.96 -6.38
CA VAL A 268 -6.95 -15.08 -7.19
C VAL A 268 -7.47 -15.82 -8.43
N LYS A 269 -6.59 -16.52 -9.16
CA LYS A 269 -6.98 -17.32 -10.32
C LYS A 269 -7.99 -18.42 -9.95
N ALA A 270 -7.81 -19.06 -8.81
CA ALA A 270 -8.70 -20.12 -8.30
C ALA A 270 -10.09 -19.62 -7.91
N SER A 271 -10.27 -18.31 -7.66
CA SER A 271 -11.58 -17.72 -7.38
C SER A 271 -12.55 -17.80 -8.57
N ARG A 272 -12.03 -18.06 -9.77
CA ARG A 272 -12.76 -18.10 -11.05
C ARG A 272 -13.46 -16.78 -11.39
N GLU A 273 -13.11 -15.68 -10.72
CA GLU A 273 -13.57 -14.37 -11.10
C GLU A 273 -12.89 -13.95 -12.41
N PRO A 274 -13.65 -13.51 -13.43
CA PRO A 274 -13.06 -13.15 -14.73
C PRO A 274 -12.22 -11.89 -14.65
N GLU A 275 -12.46 -11.04 -13.67
CA GLU A 275 -11.78 -9.76 -13.48
C GLU A 275 -11.61 -9.47 -11.98
N LEU A 276 -10.56 -8.72 -11.65
CA LEU A 276 -10.34 -8.17 -10.31
C LEU A 276 -10.25 -6.64 -10.42
N TYR A 277 -11.03 -5.95 -9.60
CA TYR A 277 -10.95 -4.50 -9.45
C TYR A 277 -10.27 -4.13 -8.14
N THR A 278 -9.41 -3.14 -8.18
CA THR A 278 -8.80 -2.57 -6.98
C THR A 278 -8.40 -1.10 -7.24
N TYR A 279 -7.98 -0.39 -6.23
CA TYR A 279 -7.55 1.01 -6.28
C TYR A 279 -6.12 1.19 -5.76
N CYS A 280 -5.29 0.17 -5.86
CA CYS A 280 -3.88 0.19 -5.47
C CYS A 280 -2.99 -0.26 -6.62
N ALA A 281 -2.17 0.66 -7.15
CA ALA A 281 -1.24 0.37 -8.24
C ALA A 281 -0.28 -0.79 -7.92
N SER A 282 0.17 -0.88 -6.66
CA SER A 282 1.04 -1.97 -6.20
C SER A 282 0.36 -3.33 -6.29
N CYS A 283 -0.95 -3.41 -5.99
CA CYS A 283 -1.70 -4.67 -6.09
C CYS A 283 -1.85 -5.09 -7.55
N ILE A 284 -2.20 -4.15 -8.44
CA ILE A 284 -2.30 -4.41 -9.88
C ILE A 284 -0.98 -4.95 -10.42
N CYS A 285 0.12 -4.23 -10.14
CA CYS A 285 1.45 -4.64 -10.57
C CYS A 285 1.79 -6.06 -10.10
N SER A 286 1.51 -6.36 -8.85
CA SER A 286 1.82 -7.66 -8.25
C SER A 286 1.08 -8.80 -8.95
N PHE A 287 -0.24 -8.64 -9.16
CA PHE A 287 -1.07 -9.66 -9.80
C PHE A 287 -0.72 -9.83 -11.29
N ARG A 288 -0.59 -8.73 -12.05
CA ARG A 288 -0.25 -8.79 -13.48
C ARG A 288 1.12 -9.43 -13.71
N ARG A 289 2.15 -9.06 -12.96
CA ARG A 289 3.50 -9.65 -13.07
C ARG A 289 3.53 -11.15 -12.79
N ARG A 290 2.52 -11.69 -12.08
CA ARG A 290 2.39 -13.13 -11.77
C ARG A 290 1.32 -13.84 -12.60
N GLY A 291 0.96 -13.24 -13.75
CA GLY A 291 0.09 -13.84 -14.75
C GLY A 291 -1.39 -13.80 -14.44
N TYR A 292 -1.86 -12.78 -13.69
CA TYR A 292 -3.28 -12.41 -13.63
C TYR A 292 -3.46 -11.03 -14.26
N GLU A 293 -3.62 -11.00 -15.59
CA GLU A 293 -3.64 -9.76 -16.38
C GLU A 293 -4.95 -8.97 -16.23
N ASP A 294 -6.06 -9.65 -15.91
CA ASP A 294 -7.39 -9.06 -15.74
C ASP A 294 -7.58 -8.30 -14.40
N ALA A 295 -6.47 -7.94 -13.75
CA ALA A 295 -6.49 -7.02 -12.64
C ALA A 295 -6.62 -5.57 -13.16
N LYS A 296 -7.67 -4.86 -12.75
CA LYS A 296 -8.03 -3.52 -13.22
C LYS A 296 -7.98 -2.50 -12.08
N HIS A 297 -7.32 -1.38 -12.32
CA HIS A 297 -7.33 -0.25 -11.39
C HIS A 297 -8.51 0.67 -11.70
N LEU A 298 -9.33 0.99 -10.69
CA LEU A 298 -10.55 1.78 -10.90
C LEU A 298 -10.29 3.23 -11.35
N LEU A 299 -9.22 3.86 -10.87
CA LEU A 299 -8.95 5.26 -11.22
C LEU A 299 -8.75 5.51 -12.73
N PRO A 300 -7.98 4.70 -13.50
CA PRO A 300 -7.97 4.79 -14.96
C PRO A 300 -9.34 4.67 -15.61
N LEU A 301 -10.18 3.75 -15.14
CA LEU A 301 -11.53 3.54 -15.68
C LEU A 301 -12.43 4.75 -15.43
N ILE A 302 -12.38 5.31 -14.22
CA ILE A 302 -13.10 6.53 -13.85
C ILE A 302 -12.60 7.74 -14.67
N MET A 303 -11.30 7.80 -14.92
CA MET A 303 -10.71 8.87 -15.75
C MET A 303 -10.91 8.64 -17.26
N GLY A 304 -11.38 7.45 -17.68
CA GLY A 304 -11.54 7.12 -19.10
C GLY A 304 -10.19 7.13 -19.84
N THR A 305 -9.16 6.51 -19.23
CA THR A 305 -7.83 6.36 -19.82
C THR A 305 -7.56 4.90 -20.14
N ASP A 306 -6.96 4.67 -21.30
CA ASP A 306 -6.49 3.34 -21.73
C ASP A 306 -5.05 3.15 -21.29
N GLU A 307 -4.89 2.39 -20.21
CA GLU A 307 -3.59 1.99 -19.66
C GLU A 307 -3.39 0.49 -19.95
N LYS A 308 -2.52 0.21 -20.88
CA LYS A 308 -2.17 -1.18 -21.24
C LYS A 308 -1.22 -1.81 -20.21
#